data_cef679c2ae491480074b3b10468ca798
#
_entry.id   cef679c2ae491480074b3b10468ca798
#
_cell.length_a   1.000
_cell.length_b   1.000
_cell.length_c   1.000
_cell.angle_alpha   90.00
_cell.angle_beta   90.00
_cell.angle_gamma   90.00
#
_symmetry.space_group_name_H-M   'P 1'
#
loop_
_entity.id
_entity.type
_entity.pdbx_description
1 polymer ?
#
loop_
_entity_poly.entity_id
_entity_poly.type
_entity_poly.pdbx_seq_one_letter_code
_entity_poly.pdbx_strand_id
1 'polypeptide(L)'
;VAVDDNSRVAYAEQLPDERKGTTCAFMERALAFYEGLGVTVERVMTDNGPAYRSGEFNALLEARGIGHKYTRPFSPWQNGKVERMNRTLAREWQYARAWEGEDARAEALASFIERYNWDRPHSACGGLPPMSRIVGVNNVLAHNN
;
A
#
# COMPACT_ATOMS: atom_id res chain seq x y z
N VAL A 1 1.21 5.56 -1.07
CA VAL A 1 0.98 4.48 -0.08
C VAL A 1 -0.19 3.62 -0.52
N ALA A 2 -0.01 2.33 -0.48
CA ALA A 2 -1.07 1.34 -0.68
C ALA A 2 -1.16 0.46 0.55
N VAL A 3 -2.37 0.07 0.94
CA VAL A 3 -2.61 -0.82 2.09
C VAL A 3 -3.63 -1.87 1.68
N ASP A 4 -3.30 -3.13 1.92
CA ASP A 4 -4.25 -4.21 1.73
C ASP A 4 -5.28 -4.20 2.85
N ASP A 5 -6.54 -4.12 2.47
CA ASP A 5 -7.67 -3.99 3.41
C ASP A 5 -7.76 -5.16 4.38
N ASN A 6 -7.45 -6.36 3.93
CA ASN A 6 -7.56 -7.56 4.75
C ASN A 6 -6.35 -7.77 5.67
N SER A 7 -5.15 -7.80 5.11
CA SER A 7 -3.93 -8.12 5.86
C SER A 7 -3.31 -6.92 6.55
N ARG A 8 -3.57 -5.72 6.08
CA ARG A 8 -2.91 -4.47 6.47
C ARG A 8 -1.47 -4.35 5.97
N VAL A 9 -1.02 -5.27 5.13
CA VAL A 9 0.30 -5.15 4.50
C VAL A 9 0.34 -3.89 3.66
N ALA A 10 1.38 -3.10 3.87
CA ALA A 10 1.55 -1.81 3.22
C ALA A 10 2.65 -1.84 2.18
N TYR A 11 2.50 -1.02 1.15
CA TYR A 11 3.52 -0.71 0.17
C TYR A 11 3.62 0.79 0.02
N ALA A 12 4.82 1.34 0.06
CA ALA A 12 5.01 2.78 -0.05
C ALA A 12 6.30 3.10 -0.81
N GLU A 13 6.26 4.19 -1.55
CA GLU A 13 7.42 4.76 -2.23
C GLU A 13 7.40 6.27 -2.08
N GLN A 14 8.57 6.85 -2.12
CA GLN A 14 8.72 8.28 -2.25
C GLN A 14 8.69 8.63 -3.75
N LEU A 15 7.71 9.44 -4.17
CA LEU A 15 7.51 9.78 -5.57
C LEU A 15 7.91 11.24 -5.83
N PRO A 16 8.42 11.56 -7.02
CA PRO A 16 8.83 12.93 -7.35
C PRO A 16 7.65 13.88 -7.58
N ASP A 17 6.48 13.37 -7.93
CA ASP A 17 5.29 14.17 -8.22
C ASP A 17 4.01 13.32 -8.11
N GLU A 18 2.86 13.96 -8.34
CA GLU A 18 1.55 13.31 -8.32
C GLU A 18 0.93 13.20 -9.72
N ARG A 19 1.73 13.27 -10.77
CA ARG A 19 1.26 13.18 -12.13
C ARG A 19 0.74 11.77 -12.45
N LYS A 20 -0.15 11.69 -13.43
CA LYS A 20 -0.79 10.42 -13.80
C LYS A 20 0.21 9.33 -14.19
N GLY A 21 1.26 9.68 -14.93
CA GLY A 21 2.30 8.72 -15.32
C GLY A 21 3.05 8.15 -14.11
N THR A 22 3.43 9.01 -13.18
CA THR A 22 4.11 8.62 -11.94
C THR A 22 3.19 7.75 -11.07
N THR A 23 1.93 8.14 -10.97
CA THR A 23 0.93 7.38 -10.20
C THR A 23 0.66 6.02 -10.83
N CYS A 24 0.56 5.93 -12.16
CA CYS A 24 0.39 4.64 -12.85
C CYS A 24 1.60 3.73 -12.64
N ALA A 25 2.81 4.25 -12.74
CA ALA A 25 4.02 3.48 -12.50
C ALA A 25 4.09 2.97 -11.06
N PHE A 26 3.72 3.80 -10.08
CA PHE A 26 3.61 3.36 -8.70
C PHE A 26 2.59 2.23 -8.55
N MET A 27 1.42 2.36 -9.16
CA MET A 27 0.39 1.33 -9.07
C MET A 27 0.86 0.01 -9.67
N GLU A 28 1.56 0.03 -10.80
CA GLU A 28 2.12 -1.18 -11.38
C GLU A 28 3.09 -1.88 -10.44
N ARG A 29 3.97 -1.12 -9.78
CA ARG A 29 4.91 -1.68 -8.81
C ARG A 29 4.20 -2.20 -7.55
N ALA A 30 3.19 -1.49 -7.07
CA ALA A 30 2.39 -1.92 -5.92
C ALA A 30 1.66 -3.22 -6.23
N LEU A 31 1.04 -3.33 -7.41
CA LEU A 31 0.37 -4.56 -7.82
C LEU A 31 1.35 -5.73 -7.93
N ALA A 32 2.54 -5.49 -8.50
CA ALA A 32 3.57 -6.52 -8.58
C ALA A 32 4.03 -6.97 -7.19
N PHE A 33 4.15 -6.05 -6.26
CA PHE A 33 4.49 -6.37 -4.87
C PHE A 33 3.45 -7.31 -4.23
N TYR A 34 2.17 -6.97 -4.33
CA TYR A 34 1.11 -7.80 -3.74
C TYR A 34 0.97 -9.15 -4.46
N GLU A 35 1.05 -9.16 -5.77
CA GLU A 35 1.02 -10.42 -6.54
C GLU A 35 2.20 -11.33 -6.17
N GLY A 36 3.38 -10.75 -5.94
CA GLY A 36 4.56 -11.47 -5.48
C GLY A 36 4.38 -12.10 -4.10
N LEU A 37 3.49 -11.55 -3.27
CA LEU A 37 3.13 -12.11 -1.97
C LEU A 37 2.00 -13.16 -2.06
N GLY A 38 1.49 -13.43 -3.26
CA GLY A 38 0.38 -14.35 -3.44
C GLY A 38 -1.00 -13.72 -3.20
N VAL A 39 -1.08 -12.40 -3.14
CA VAL A 39 -2.34 -11.68 -2.97
C VAL A 39 -2.98 -11.45 -4.34
N THR A 40 -4.22 -11.87 -4.49
CA THR A 40 -5.03 -11.55 -5.67
C THR A 40 -5.74 -10.23 -5.45
N VAL A 41 -5.38 -9.22 -6.23
CA VAL A 41 -6.00 -7.89 -6.13
C VAL A 41 -7.26 -7.88 -6.99
N GLU A 42 -8.42 -7.75 -6.35
CA GLU A 42 -9.70 -7.70 -7.04
C GLU A 42 -10.18 -6.29 -7.30
N ARG A 43 -9.90 -5.38 -6.37
CA ARG A 43 -10.33 -3.98 -6.43
C ARG A 43 -9.30 -3.07 -5.84
N VAL A 44 -9.25 -1.85 -6.36
CA VAL A 44 -8.43 -0.77 -5.82
C VAL A 44 -9.37 0.38 -5.47
N MET A 45 -9.24 0.90 -4.26
CA MET A 45 -9.97 2.09 -3.81
C MET A 45 -9.01 3.27 -3.77
N THR A 46 -9.40 4.37 -4.39
CA THR A 46 -8.63 5.62 -4.39
C THR A 46 -9.50 6.80 -4.01
N ASP A 47 -8.89 7.92 -3.70
CA ASP A 47 -9.62 9.19 -3.64
C ASP A 47 -9.96 9.69 -5.05
N ASN A 48 -10.50 10.90 -5.14
CA ASN A 48 -10.94 11.50 -6.41
C ASN A 48 -9.86 12.37 -7.06
N GLY A 49 -8.59 12.17 -6.75
CA GLY A 49 -7.50 12.93 -7.34
C GLY A 49 -7.43 12.79 -8.86
N PRO A 50 -6.93 13.83 -9.57
CA PRO A 50 -6.92 13.83 -11.03
C PRO A 50 -6.16 12.63 -11.65
N ALA A 51 -5.08 12.20 -11.04
CA ALA A 51 -4.31 11.05 -11.54
C ALA A 51 -5.13 9.76 -11.51
N TYR A 52 -5.93 9.56 -10.46
CA TYR A 52 -6.79 8.38 -10.32
C TYR A 52 -8.00 8.41 -11.25
N ARG A 53 -8.43 9.59 -11.67
CA ARG A 53 -9.52 9.75 -12.63
C ARG A 53 -9.05 9.72 -14.07
N SER A 54 -7.76 9.69 -14.31
CA SER A 54 -7.20 9.64 -15.67
C SER A 54 -7.62 8.38 -16.41
N GLY A 55 -7.74 8.48 -17.71
CA GLY A 55 -7.98 7.31 -18.56
C GLY A 55 -6.87 6.29 -18.50
N GLU A 56 -5.63 6.75 -18.34
CA GLU A 56 -4.45 5.88 -18.23
C GLU A 56 -4.52 4.99 -16.99
N PHE A 57 -4.83 5.57 -15.83
CA PHE A 57 -4.94 4.81 -14.58
C PHE A 57 -6.08 3.78 -14.66
N ASN A 58 -7.23 4.18 -15.15
CA ASN A 58 -8.37 3.28 -15.28
C ASN A 58 -8.13 2.18 -16.32
N ALA A 59 -7.47 2.50 -17.43
CA ALA A 59 -7.11 1.50 -18.44
C ALA A 59 -6.13 0.46 -17.89
N LEU A 60 -5.20 0.87 -17.05
CA LEU A 60 -4.25 -0.04 -16.39
C LEU A 60 -4.97 -1.06 -15.51
N LEU A 61 -5.92 -0.62 -14.71
CA LEU A 61 -6.69 -1.52 -13.84
C LEU A 61 -7.63 -2.41 -14.65
N GLU A 62 -8.30 -1.86 -15.66
CA GLU A 62 -9.21 -2.60 -16.53
C GLU A 62 -8.47 -3.71 -17.28
N ALA A 63 -7.29 -3.43 -17.79
CA ALA A 63 -6.47 -4.42 -18.51
C ALA A 63 -6.09 -5.61 -17.62
N ARG A 64 -6.06 -5.43 -16.30
CA ARG A 64 -5.74 -6.47 -15.32
C ARG A 64 -6.99 -7.10 -14.68
N GLY A 65 -8.17 -6.68 -15.12
CA GLY A 65 -9.43 -7.17 -14.54
C GLY A 65 -9.68 -6.70 -13.13
N ILE A 66 -9.09 -5.58 -12.73
CA ILE A 66 -9.21 -5.02 -11.38
C ILE A 66 -10.26 -3.92 -11.37
N GLY A 67 -11.22 -4.02 -10.46
CA GLY A 67 -12.24 -2.98 -10.27
C GLY A 67 -11.63 -1.74 -9.62
N HIS A 68 -12.13 -0.57 -10.02
CA HIS A 68 -11.70 0.70 -9.43
C HIS A 68 -12.89 1.36 -8.73
N LYS A 69 -12.72 1.61 -7.43
CA LYS A 69 -13.72 2.28 -6.61
C LYS A 69 -13.15 3.59 -6.08
N TYR A 70 -13.91 4.67 -6.23
CA TYR A 70 -13.56 5.96 -5.66
C TYR A 70 -14.22 6.13 -4.29
N THR A 71 -13.53 6.82 -3.37
CA THR A 71 -14.15 7.24 -2.12
C THR A 71 -15.22 8.28 -2.39
N ARG A 72 -16.29 8.26 -1.59
CA ARG A 72 -17.35 9.27 -1.71
C ARG A 72 -16.89 10.60 -1.11
N PRO A 73 -17.30 11.74 -1.71
CA PRO A 73 -17.06 13.03 -1.08
C PRO A 73 -17.58 13.05 0.36
N PHE A 74 -16.84 13.71 1.24
CA PHE A 74 -17.18 13.84 2.67
C PHE A 74 -17.32 12.52 3.42
N SER A 75 -16.68 11.46 2.93
CA SER A 75 -16.67 10.15 3.57
C SER A 75 -15.24 9.73 3.92
N PRO A 76 -14.55 10.44 4.83
CA PRO A 76 -13.14 10.19 5.13
C PRO A 76 -12.86 8.79 5.69
N TRP A 77 -13.84 8.18 6.34
CA TRP A 77 -13.70 6.83 6.89
C TRP A 77 -13.47 5.76 5.81
N GLN A 78 -13.87 6.01 4.57
CA GLN A 78 -13.66 5.06 3.47
C GLN A 78 -12.19 4.86 3.12
N ASN A 79 -11.33 5.84 3.44
CA ASN A 79 -9.89 5.77 3.21
C ASN A 79 -9.09 5.73 4.52
N GLY A 80 -9.74 5.34 5.62
CA GLY A 80 -9.18 5.42 6.96
C GLY A 80 -7.91 4.62 7.17
N LYS A 81 -7.76 3.47 6.48
CA LYS A 81 -6.56 2.64 6.60
C LYS A 81 -5.33 3.31 5.99
N VAL A 82 -5.49 3.95 4.83
CA VAL A 82 -4.42 4.71 4.19
C VAL A 82 -4.08 5.96 5.02
N GLU A 83 -5.08 6.66 5.52
CA GLU A 83 -4.85 7.81 6.39
C GLU A 83 -4.10 7.43 7.67
N ARG A 84 -4.47 6.31 8.27
CA ARG A 84 -3.78 5.81 9.45
C ARG A 84 -2.33 5.44 9.13
N MET A 85 -2.08 4.81 7.99
CA MET A 85 -0.72 4.51 7.54
C MET A 85 0.08 5.79 7.31
N ASN A 86 -0.53 6.80 6.68
CA ASN A 86 0.12 8.09 6.48
C ASN A 86 0.50 8.76 7.80
N ARG A 87 -0.35 8.68 8.83
CA ARG A 87 -0.02 9.19 10.15
C ARG A 87 1.12 8.42 10.80
N THR A 88 1.14 7.12 10.65
CA THR A 88 2.23 6.28 11.15
C THR A 88 3.55 6.63 10.46
N LEU A 89 3.54 6.79 9.14
CA LEU A 89 4.72 7.22 8.38
C LEU A 89 5.21 8.60 8.81
N ALA A 90 4.29 9.55 8.99
CA ALA A 90 4.67 10.89 9.44
C ALA A 90 5.34 10.85 10.81
N ARG A 91 4.83 10.07 11.72
CA ARG A 91 5.32 10.00 13.10
C ARG A 91 6.60 9.16 13.23
N GLU A 92 6.64 7.98 12.60
CA GLU A 92 7.68 6.99 12.82
C GLU A 92 8.79 7.03 11.76
N TRP A 93 8.59 7.71 10.64
CA TRP A 93 9.57 7.82 9.57
C TRP A 93 9.87 9.25 9.18
N GLN A 94 8.90 10.00 8.65
CA GLN A 94 9.13 11.29 7.99
C GLN A 94 9.72 12.34 8.92
N TYR A 95 9.26 12.41 10.15
CA TYR A 95 9.66 13.42 11.14
C TYR A 95 10.45 12.83 12.33
N ALA A 96 10.77 11.55 12.28
CA ALA A 96 11.46 10.87 13.37
C ALA A 96 12.89 11.39 13.58
N ARG A 97 13.54 11.83 12.52
CA ARG A 97 14.88 12.44 12.55
C ARG A 97 15.14 13.22 11.26
N ALA A 98 16.22 14.04 11.28
CA ALA A 98 16.71 14.67 10.06
C ALA A 98 17.45 13.68 9.19
N TRP A 99 17.24 13.75 7.88
CA TRP A 99 17.88 12.88 6.90
C TRP A 99 18.97 13.62 6.14
N GLU A 100 20.08 12.94 5.83
CA GLU A 100 21.22 13.55 5.13
C GLU A 100 20.96 13.74 3.64
N GLY A 101 19.87 13.20 3.09
CA GLY A 101 19.50 13.35 1.69
C GLY A 101 18.33 12.47 1.31
N GLU A 102 17.86 12.61 0.07
CA GLU A 102 16.71 11.87 -0.43
C GLU A 102 16.99 10.37 -0.54
N ASP A 103 18.19 9.97 -0.88
CA ASP A 103 18.55 8.56 -0.98
C ASP A 103 18.52 7.87 0.39
N ALA A 104 19.09 8.50 1.41
CA ALA A 104 19.05 8.00 2.78
C ALA A 104 17.61 7.90 3.29
N ARG A 105 16.78 8.88 2.96
CA ARG A 105 15.37 8.91 3.32
C ARG A 105 14.59 7.80 2.63
N ALA A 106 14.85 7.56 1.36
CA ALA A 106 14.19 6.48 0.59
C ALA A 106 14.57 5.10 1.13
N GLU A 107 15.85 4.87 1.45
CA GLU A 107 16.31 3.62 2.06
C GLU A 107 15.66 3.38 3.43
N ALA A 108 15.54 4.44 4.23
CA ALA A 108 14.89 4.36 5.52
C ALA A 108 13.40 4.04 5.39
N LEU A 109 12.73 4.55 4.36
CA LEU A 109 11.34 4.21 4.08
C LEU A 109 11.21 2.73 3.74
N ALA A 110 12.04 2.21 2.87
CA ALA A 110 12.04 0.80 2.50
C ALA A 110 12.22 -0.11 3.72
N SER A 111 13.20 0.21 4.58
CA SER A 111 13.44 -0.53 5.82
C SER A 111 12.26 -0.40 6.78
N PHE A 112 11.67 0.77 6.89
CA PHE A 112 10.50 1.00 7.75
C PHE A 112 9.32 0.15 7.30
N ILE A 113 9.01 0.13 6.01
CA ILE A 113 7.90 -0.65 5.46
C ILE A 113 8.12 -2.14 5.69
N GLU A 114 9.34 -2.63 5.52
CA GLU A 114 9.66 -4.02 5.80
C GLU A 114 9.40 -4.37 7.27
N ARG A 115 9.87 -3.56 8.19
CA ARG A 115 9.60 -3.77 9.63
C ARG A 115 8.12 -3.63 9.96
N TYR A 116 7.42 -2.68 9.35
CA TYR A 116 5.98 -2.52 9.53
C TYR A 116 5.23 -3.78 9.15
N ASN A 117 5.56 -4.35 8.02
CA ASN A 117 4.87 -5.54 7.51
C ASN A 117 5.23 -6.82 8.25
N TRP A 118 6.50 -6.99 8.62
CA TRP A 118 7.01 -8.25 9.15
C TRP A 118 7.14 -8.30 10.67
N ASP A 119 7.42 -7.18 11.31
CA ASP A 119 7.78 -7.16 12.73
C ASP A 119 6.83 -6.35 13.62
N ARG A 120 6.24 -5.29 13.11
CA ARG A 120 5.45 -4.37 13.92
C ARG A 120 4.12 -4.97 14.31
N PRO A 121 3.79 -5.07 15.63
CA PRO A 121 2.47 -5.53 16.07
C PRO A 121 1.36 -4.61 15.55
N HIS A 122 0.26 -5.19 15.14
CA HIS A 122 -0.90 -4.47 14.64
C HIS A 122 -2.17 -4.95 15.33
N SER A 123 -2.95 -4.03 15.90
CA SER A 123 -4.16 -4.38 16.65
C SER A 123 -5.19 -5.12 15.79
N ALA A 124 -5.34 -4.74 14.52
CA ALA A 124 -6.25 -5.41 13.59
C ALA A 124 -5.82 -6.84 13.24
N CYS A 125 -4.57 -7.21 13.55
CA CYS A 125 -4.01 -8.54 13.30
C CYS A 125 -3.80 -9.32 14.62
N GLY A 126 -4.55 -9.00 15.66
CA GLY A 126 -4.46 -9.66 16.95
C GLY A 126 -3.13 -9.44 17.66
N GLY A 127 -2.47 -8.31 17.41
CA GLY A 127 -1.15 -7.99 17.96
C GLY A 127 0.02 -8.61 17.19
N LEU A 128 -0.25 -9.29 16.09
CA LEU A 128 0.77 -9.85 15.20
C LEU A 128 1.06 -8.87 14.06
N PRO A 129 2.21 -9.02 13.37
CA PRO A 129 2.50 -8.19 12.19
C PRO A 129 1.54 -8.46 11.03
N PRO A 130 1.33 -7.48 10.14
CA PRO A 130 0.47 -7.66 8.97
C PRO A 130 0.78 -8.89 8.12
N MET A 131 2.06 -9.19 7.90
CA MET A 131 2.46 -10.35 7.09
C MET A 131 2.01 -11.70 7.66
N SER A 132 1.71 -11.77 8.96
CA SER A 132 1.20 -12.99 9.57
C SER A 132 -0.10 -13.49 8.92
N ARG A 133 -0.91 -12.57 8.39
CA ARG A 133 -2.16 -12.93 7.71
C ARG A 133 -1.92 -13.51 6.32
N ILE A 134 -0.89 -13.06 5.62
CA ILE A 134 -0.54 -13.56 4.27
C ILE A 134 0.23 -14.87 4.37
N VAL A 135 1.24 -14.92 5.22
CA VAL A 135 2.07 -16.11 5.44
C VAL A 135 1.20 -17.28 5.92
N GLY A 136 0.24 -17.02 6.83
CA GLY A 136 -0.69 -18.04 7.30
C GLY A 136 -1.53 -18.63 6.17
N VAL A 137 -2.07 -17.79 5.28
CA VAL A 137 -2.83 -18.23 4.11
C VAL A 137 -1.93 -19.02 3.15
N ASN A 138 -0.74 -18.53 2.86
CA ASN A 138 0.20 -19.21 1.99
C ASN A 138 0.64 -20.55 2.57
N ASN A 139 0.83 -20.64 3.86
CA ASN A 139 1.17 -21.89 4.53
C ASN A 139 0.04 -22.91 4.39
N VAL A 140 -1.21 -22.51 4.52
CA VAL A 140 -2.36 -23.39 4.31
C VAL A 140 -2.38 -23.90 2.87
N LEU A 141 -2.16 -23.03 1.89
CA LEU A 141 -2.09 -23.42 0.49
C LEU A 141 -0.91 -24.38 0.22
N ALA A 142 0.23 -24.11 0.82
CA ALA A 142 1.40 -24.96 0.68
C ALA A 142 1.19 -26.35 1.27
N HIS A 143 0.48 -26.46 2.40
CA HIS A 143 0.14 -27.74 3.02
C HIS A 143 -0.87 -28.55 2.18
N ASN A 144 -1.70 -27.87 1.40
CA ASN A 144 -2.70 -28.53 0.54
C ASN A 144 -2.14 -28.92 -0.83
N ASN A 145 -0.95 -28.50 -1.12
CA ASN A 145 -0.24 -28.85 -2.36
C ASN A 145 0.71 -30.01 -2.11
#